data_353f2487ad6e7ad44714ca26a12bd4c0
#
_entry.id   353f2487ad6e7ad44714ca26a12bd4c0
#
_cell.length_a   1.000
_cell.length_b   1.000
_cell.length_c   1.000
_cell.angle_alpha   90.00
_cell.angle_beta   90.00
_cell.angle_gamma   90.00
#
_symmetry.space_group_name_H-M   'P 1'
#
loop_
_entity.id
_entity.type
_entity.pdbx_description
1 polymer ?
#
loop_
_entity_poly.entity_id
_entity_poly.type
_entity_poly.pdbx_seq_one_letter_code
_entity_poly.pdbx_strand_id
1 'polypeptide(L)'
;MERIELIKKLSNAEGISGFEDNVLEIIKNEISDIYNVEKDSMNNLYINNILKENRKKPLVMLEAHSDEVGFMVQSIEANGLLKFIPIGGWSSSQVQAHKVKVLTNDGKYIKGIISSTPVHFLKGDGKMELKDMFVDIGVFSYDEAKEKGIEVGSPIVPDVECEFLSEQNLFLGKAFDDRIGCAIITEVMKDIKNDLDNLEVEVTGVLSSQEEVGLRGAIVSSQKVCPDLAIVLEAPPADDTFRNKFSSQGGLKKGVQIRHIDPTMIANPKFVKFIKDVAKKYNIKYQETVRESGGTNAGKIHLENLGIPTVVLGVPTRYAHSHHGFVSLDDYESTLELVKKLLKELNENIIKNF
;
A
#
# COMPACT_ATOMS: atom_id res chain seq x y z
N MET A 1 -15.79 13.22 -7.65
CA MET A 1 -16.29 13.16 -6.26
C MET A 1 -16.14 11.74 -5.70
N GLU A 2 -16.61 10.71 -6.39
CA GLU A 2 -16.51 9.30 -5.95
C GLU A 2 -15.07 8.84 -5.67
N ARG A 3 -14.12 9.19 -6.55
CA ARG A 3 -12.69 8.87 -6.42
C ARG A 3 -12.06 9.43 -5.13
N ILE A 4 -12.32 10.69 -4.82
CA ILE A 4 -11.82 11.35 -3.62
C ILE A 4 -12.34 10.62 -2.37
N GLU A 5 -13.62 10.25 -2.37
CA GLU A 5 -14.23 9.51 -1.25
C GLU A 5 -13.68 8.09 -1.13
N LEU A 6 -13.39 7.40 -2.23
CA LEU A 6 -12.76 6.07 -2.20
C LEU A 6 -11.36 6.14 -1.56
N ILE A 7 -10.53 7.08 -2.00
CA ILE A 7 -9.18 7.27 -1.44
C ILE A 7 -9.27 7.59 0.06
N LYS A 8 -10.18 8.49 0.48
CA LYS A 8 -10.38 8.81 1.90
C LYS A 8 -10.83 7.59 2.71
N LYS A 9 -11.81 6.83 2.22
CA LYS A 9 -12.29 5.61 2.89
C LYS A 9 -11.15 4.61 3.09
N LEU A 10 -10.35 4.35 2.05
CA LEU A 10 -9.25 3.40 2.11
C LEU A 10 -8.11 3.88 3.02
N SER A 11 -7.75 5.16 2.97
CA SER A 11 -6.76 5.73 3.88
C SER A 11 -7.21 5.69 5.34
N ASN A 12 -8.50 5.92 5.62
CA ASN A 12 -9.05 5.92 6.98
C ASN A 12 -9.25 4.51 7.56
N ALA A 13 -9.39 3.49 6.71
CA ALA A 13 -9.62 2.13 7.16
C ALA A 13 -8.45 1.62 8.00
N GLU A 14 -8.76 0.99 9.13
CA GLU A 14 -7.80 0.30 9.97
C GLU A 14 -7.44 -1.05 9.32
N GLY A 15 -6.14 -1.35 9.23
CA GLY A 15 -5.70 -2.59 8.59
C GLY A 15 -4.19 -2.74 8.57
N ILE A 16 -3.55 -3.02 9.72
CA ILE A 16 -2.15 -3.43 9.74
C ILE A 16 -1.99 -4.84 9.17
N SER A 17 -0.75 -5.24 8.87
CA SER A 17 -0.45 -6.60 8.35
C SER A 17 -1.13 -7.69 9.17
N GLY A 18 -1.95 -8.51 8.51
CA GLY A 18 -2.74 -9.60 9.09
C GLY A 18 -4.12 -9.20 9.62
N PHE A 19 -4.49 -7.91 9.54
CA PHE A 19 -5.77 -7.36 10.01
C PHE A 19 -6.44 -6.46 8.96
N GLU A 20 -6.34 -6.83 7.69
CA GLU A 20 -6.74 -6.01 6.53
C GLU A 20 -8.25 -6.07 6.23
N ASP A 21 -9.04 -6.83 6.99
CA ASP A 21 -10.46 -7.12 6.67
C ASP A 21 -11.31 -5.87 6.40
N ASN A 22 -11.12 -4.77 7.17
CA ASN A 22 -11.89 -3.53 6.95
C ASN A 22 -11.60 -2.91 5.58
N VAL A 23 -10.35 -2.98 5.13
CA VAL A 23 -9.92 -2.47 3.82
C VAL A 23 -10.52 -3.30 2.70
N LEU A 24 -10.41 -4.63 2.84
CA LEU A 24 -10.90 -5.58 1.84
C LEU A 24 -12.43 -5.50 1.70
N GLU A 25 -13.15 -5.26 2.80
CA GLU A 25 -14.62 -5.09 2.76
C GLU A 25 -15.03 -3.81 2.01
N ILE A 26 -14.30 -2.71 2.18
CA ILE A 26 -14.52 -1.47 1.39
C ILE A 26 -14.38 -1.78 -0.10
N ILE A 27 -13.29 -2.44 -0.50
CA ILE A 27 -13.02 -2.76 -1.91
C ILE A 27 -14.06 -3.72 -2.46
N LYS A 28 -14.40 -4.75 -1.69
CA LYS A 28 -15.44 -5.70 -2.06
C LYS A 28 -16.79 -5.02 -2.30
N ASN A 29 -17.20 -4.09 -1.44
CA ASN A 29 -18.43 -3.33 -1.59
C ASN A 29 -18.42 -2.43 -2.84
N GLU A 30 -17.25 -1.97 -3.27
CA GLU A 30 -17.11 -1.13 -4.47
C GLU A 30 -17.16 -1.93 -5.78
N ILE A 31 -16.89 -3.26 -5.77
CA ILE A 31 -16.64 -4.01 -7.00
C ILE A 31 -17.40 -5.33 -7.15
N SER A 32 -18.01 -5.88 -6.09
CA SER A 32 -18.66 -7.20 -6.12
C SER A 32 -19.89 -7.29 -7.03
N ASP A 33 -20.54 -6.16 -7.33
CA ASP A 33 -21.64 -6.09 -8.30
C ASP A 33 -21.14 -6.20 -9.75
N ILE A 34 -19.82 -6.09 -9.96
CA ILE A 34 -19.20 -6.05 -11.28
C ILE A 34 -18.45 -7.36 -11.57
N TYR A 35 -17.70 -7.85 -10.59
CA TYR A 35 -16.82 -8.98 -10.72
C TYR A 35 -17.01 -10.00 -9.61
N ASN A 36 -16.62 -11.26 -9.90
CA ASN A 36 -16.39 -12.23 -8.84
C ASN A 36 -15.19 -11.80 -8.00
N VAL A 37 -15.37 -11.81 -6.68
CA VAL A 37 -14.35 -11.43 -5.69
C VAL A 37 -14.16 -12.58 -4.73
N GLU A 38 -12.93 -13.05 -4.60
CA GLU A 38 -12.56 -14.14 -3.69
C GLU A 38 -11.43 -13.73 -2.75
N LYS A 39 -11.41 -14.32 -1.57
CA LYS A 39 -10.37 -14.12 -0.56
C LYS A 39 -9.71 -15.45 -0.22
N ASP A 40 -8.40 -15.47 -0.03
CA ASP A 40 -7.70 -16.65 0.47
C ASP A 40 -7.44 -16.59 1.98
N SER A 41 -6.78 -17.65 2.50
CA SER A 41 -6.47 -17.76 3.94
C SER A 41 -5.36 -16.80 4.41
N MET A 42 -4.62 -16.19 3.49
CA MET A 42 -3.63 -15.16 3.76
C MET A 42 -4.21 -13.74 3.77
N ASN A 43 -5.52 -13.59 3.56
CA ASN A 43 -6.19 -12.31 3.39
C ASN A 43 -5.90 -11.60 2.05
N ASN A 44 -5.36 -12.30 1.04
CA ASN A 44 -5.30 -11.72 -0.30
C ASN A 44 -6.70 -11.69 -0.91
N LEU A 45 -7.08 -10.57 -1.55
CA LEU A 45 -8.33 -10.41 -2.28
C LEU A 45 -8.05 -10.45 -3.79
N TYR A 46 -8.85 -11.22 -4.50
CA TYR A 46 -8.75 -11.41 -5.96
C TYR A 46 -10.01 -10.87 -6.63
N ILE A 47 -9.84 -10.00 -7.61
CA ILE A 47 -10.91 -9.43 -8.42
C ILE A 47 -10.79 -10.03 -9.82
N ASN A 48 -11.85 -10.71 -10.29
CA ASN A 48 -11.87 -11.37 -11.60
C ASN A 48 -10.72 -12.38 -11.76
N ASN A 49 -10.54 -13.29 -10.79
CA ASN A 49 -9.51 -14.33 -10.89
C ASN A 49 -9.85 -15.35 -11.98
N ILE A 50 -9.03 -15.42 -13.02
CA ILE A 50 -9.22 -16.30 -14.17
C ILE A 50 -8.25 -17.49 -14.07
N LEU A 51 -8.81 -18.68 -13.85
CA LEU A 51 -8.04 -19.91 -13.76
C LEU A 51 -7.30 -20.17 -15.08
N LYS A 52 -6.07 -20.70 -14.99
CA LYS A 52 -5.16 -20.87 -16.14
C LYS A 52 -5.79 -21.68 -17.28
N GLU A 53 -6.54 -22.71 -16.97
CA GLU A 53 -7.24 -23.55 -17.95
C GLU A 53 -8.41 -22.86 -18.68
N ASN A 54 -8.91 -21.76 -18.15
CA ASN A 54 -10.03 -20.99 -18.72
C ASN A 54 -9.56 -19.79 -19.55
N ARG A 55 -8.26 -19.50 -19.58
CA ARG A 55 -7.71 -18.33 -20.27
C ARG A 55 -7.73 -18.48 -21.77
N LYS A 56 -8.09 -17.39 -22.43
CA LYS A 56 -8.09 -17.26 -23.89
C LYS A 56 -7.02 -16.29 -24.39
N LYS A 57 -6.52 -15.43 -23.50
CA LYS A 57 -5.54 -14.37 -23.77
C LYS A 57 -4.48 -14.40 -22.65
N PRO A 58 -3.30 -13.79 -22.85
CA PRO A 58 -2.34 -13.60 -21.77
C PRO A 58 -2.95 -12.86 -20.59
N LEU A 59 -2.61 -13.28 -19.37
CA LEU A 59 -3.13 -12.68 -18.15
C LEU A 59 -2.16 -11.63 -17.59
N VAL A 60 -2.67 -10.42 -17.40
CA VAL A 60 -2.00 -9.34 -16.67
C VAL A 60 -2.54 -9.31 -15.24
N MET A 61 -1.65 -9.40 -14.26
CA MET A 61 -1.95 -9.19 -12.86
C MET A 61 -1.67 -7.72 -12.50
N LEU A 62 -2.68 -7.01 -12.01
CA LEU A 62 -2.53 -5.73 -11.32
C LEU A 62 -2.46 -6.04 -9.82
N GLU A 63 -1.43 -5.60 -9.15
CA GLU A 63 -1.20 -5.92 -7.75
C GLU A 63 -0.90 -4.68 -6.92
N ALA A 64 -1.43 -4.62 -5.70
CA ALA A 64 -1.16 -3.62 -4.67
C ALA A 64 -1.32 -4.28 -3.30
N HIS A 65 -0.66 -3.75 -2.25
CA HIS A 65 -0.88 -4.32 -0.93
C HIS A 65 -1.95 -3.56 -0.12
N SER A 66 -2.69 -4.32 0.68
CA SER A 66 -3.82 -3.78 1.46
C SER A 66 -3.46 -3.48 2.91
N ASP A 67 -2.34 -3.98 3.41
CA ASP A 67 -1.87 -3.70 4.76
C ASP A 67 -1.20 -2.32 4.88
N GLU A 68 -1.11 -1.83 6.09
CA GLU A 68 -0.37 -0.63 6.48
C GLU A 68 0.59 -0.94 7.62
N VAL A 69 1.62 -0.11 7.80
CA VAL A 69 2.48 -0.15 8.98
C VAL A 69 1.71 0.22 10.24
N GLY A 70 2.05 -0.41 11.37
CA GLY A 70 1.43 -0.12 12.65
C GLY A 70 2.20 -0.76 13.80
N PHE A 71 1.48 -1.21 14.84
CA PHE A 71 2.10 -1.84 16.00
C PHE A 71 1.20 -2.95 16.53
N MET A 72 1.75 -3.77 17.44
CA MET A 72 1.00 -4.84 18.09
C MET A 72 1.35 -4.88 19.58
N VAL A 73 0.34 -5.05 20.44
CA VAL A 73 0.52 -5.17 21.88
C VAL A 73 1.36 -6.40 22.20
N GLN A 74 2.51 -6.19 22.85
CA GLN A 74 3.40 -7.26 23.29
C GLN A 74 3.10 -7.68 24.74
N SER A 75 2.85 -6.72 25.63
CA SER A 75 2.47 -6.96 27.03
C SER A 75 1.68 -5.77 27.59
N ILE A 76 0.97 -6.02 28.68
CA ILE A 76 0.28 -5.00 29.48
C ILE A 76 1.04 -4.89 30.79
N GLU A 77 1.48 -3.67 31.13
CA GLU A 77 2.23 -3.41 32.34
C GLU A 77 1.29 -3.28 33.57
N ALA A 78 1.84 -3.40 34.77
CA ALA A 78 1.05 -3.31 35.99
C ALA A 78 0.30 -2.00 36.20
N ASN A 79 0.81 -0.91 35.60
CA ASN A 79 0.19 0.42 35.59
C ASN A 79 -0.75 0.67 34.40
N GLY A 80 -1.04 -0.36 33.59
CA GLY A 80 -1.94 -0.28 32.44
C GLY A 80 -1.33 0.20 31.12
N LEU A 81 -0.05 0.58 31.11
CA LEU A 81 0.63 0.92 29.88
C LEU A 81 0.82 -0.32 28.98
N LEU A 82 0.68 -0.14 27.65
CA LEU A 82 0.80 -1.22 26.69
C LEU A 82 2.19 -1.19 26.06
N LYS A 83 2.99 -2.22 26.30
CA LYS A 83 4.22 -2.43 25.55
C LYS A 83 3.88 -2.97 24.18
N PHE A 84 4.59 -2.51 23.15
CA PHE A 84 4.30 -2.88 21.77
C PHE A 84 5.56 -3.21 20.97
N ILE A 85 5.36 -3.88 19.85
CA ILE A 85 6.36 -4.06 18.80
C ILE A 85 5.88 -3.38 17.52
N PRO A 86 6.78 -2.87 16.65
CA PRO A 86 6.40 -2.35 15.35
C PRO A 86 5.97 -3.48 14.40
N ILE A 87 5.00 -3.17 13.55
CA ILE A 87 4.61 -3.94 12.37
C ILE A 87 5.01 -3.07 11.18
N GLY A 88 5.89 -3.60 10.32
CA GLY A 88 6.52 -2.82 9.25
C GLY A 88 7.62 -1.88 9.74
N GLY A 89 8.09 -1.02 8.85
CA GLY A 89 9.22 -0.13 9.09
C GLY A 89 8.84 1.20 9.74
N TRP A 90 9.33 1.47 10.97
CA TRP A 90 9.13 2.73 11.68
C TRP A 90 10.44 3.38 12.14
N SER A 91 10.49 4.71 12.08
CA SER A 91 11.55 5.49 12.73
C SER A 91 11.09 5.94 14.12
N SER A 92 11.88 5.69 15.16
CA SER A 92 11.57 6.08 16.54
C SER A 92 11.27 7.58 16.70
N SER A 93 11.93 8.42 15.90
CA SER A 93 11.72 9.88 15.92
C SER A 93 10.35 10.33 15.38
N GLN A 94 9.62 9.44 14.70
CA GLN A 94 8.36 9.76 14.03
C GLN A 94 7.11 9.23 14.74
N VAL A 95 7.25 8.59 15.91
CA VAL A 95 6.11 7.94 16.57
C VAL A 95 5.75 8.53 17.93
N GLN A 96 6.67 9.24 18.60
CA GLN A 96 6.42 9.81 19.93
C GLN A 96 5.26 10.82 19.93
N ALA A 97 4.40 10.75 20.93
CA ALA A 97 3.24 11.62 21.15
C ALA A 97 2.16 11.55 20.05
N HIS A 98 2.23 10.58 19.14
CA HIS A 98 1.19 10.38 18.13
C HIS A 98 -0.01 9.61 18.68
N LYS A 99 -1.20 9.99 18.22
CA LYS A 99 -2.44 9.28 18.53
C LYS A 99 -2.50 7.96 17.79
N VAL A 100 -2.99 6.95 18.49
CA VAL A 100 -3.24 5.62 17.96
C VAL A 100 -4.60 5.09 18.37
N LYS A 101 -5.07 4.04 17.71
CA LYS A 101 -6.23 3.25 18.10
C LYS A 101 -5.79 1.83 18.36
N VAL A 102 -6.25 1.22 19.45
CA VAL A 102 -5.99 -0.17 19.82
C VAL A 102 -7.26 -0.98 19.67
N LEU A 103 -7.21 -2.09 18.94
CA LEU A 103 -8.34 -2.98 18.75
C LEU A 103 -8.57 -3.80 20.02
N THR A 104 -9.81 -3.86 20.48
CA THR A 104 -10.27 -4.64 21.61
C THR A 104 -10.80 -6.01 21.16
N ASN A 105 -10.94 -6.94 22.07
CA ASN A 105 -11.45 -8.29 21.80
C ASN A 105 -12.93 -8.33 21.38
N ASP A 106 -13.70 -7.25 21.60
CA ASP A 106 -15.09 -7.11 21.14
C ASP A 106 -15.19 -6.37 19.79
N GLY A 107 -14.06 -6.15 19.10
CA GLY A 107 -13.99 -5.55 17.76
C GLY A 107 -14.09 -4.03 17.72
N LYS A 108 -13.98 -3.33 18.85
CA LYS A 108 -13.97 -1.88 18.90
C LYS A 108 -12.54 -1.34 18.97
N TYR A 109 -12.40 -0.05 18.67
CA TYR A 109 -11.12 0.66 18.80
C TYR A 109 -11.14 1.64 19.97
N ILE A 110 -10.13 1.54 20.85
CA ILE A 110 -9.89 2.49 21.95
C ILE A 110 -8.76 3.42 21.53
N LYS A 111 -8.95 4.72 21.76
CA LYS A 111 -7.91 5.73 21.50
C LYS A 111 -6.81 5.66 22.54
N GLY A 112 -5.58 5.84 22.09
CA GLY A 112 -4.40 5.95 22.93
C GLY A 112 -3.40 6.93 22.34
N ILE A 113 -2.29 7.12 23.06
CA ILE A 113 -1.16 7.93 22.63
C ILE A 113 0.14 7.16 22.85
N ILE A 114 1.07 7.26 21.92
CA ILE A 114 2.42 6.71 22.13
C ILE A 114 3.18 7.61 23.09
N SER A 115 3.79 7.02 24.11
CA SER A 115 4.49 7.73 25.17
C SER A 115 5.60 8.61 24.64
N SER A 116 5.80 9.73 25.29
CA SER A 116 6.92 10.65 25.06
C SER A 116 7.40 11.20 26.41
N THR A 117 8.69 11.48 26.53
CA THR A 117 9.24 12.09 27.73
C THR A 117 9.07 13.61 27.67
N PRO A 118 8.36 14.22 28.62
CA PRO A 118 8.26 15.69 28.70
C PRO A 118 9.64 16.35 28.75
N VAL A 119 9.80 17.49 28.09
CA VAL A 119 11.08 18.20 27.98
C VAL A 119 11.76 18.45 29.34
N HIS A 120 10.98 18.65 30.40
CA HIS A 120 11.48 18.88 31.77
C HIS A 120 12.22 17.67 32.38
N PHE A 121 12.01 16.48 31.84
CA PHE A 121 12.61 15.22 32.31
C PHE A 121 13.62 14.62 31.31
N LEU A 122 13.80 15.24 30.14
CA LEU A 122 14.75 14.76 29.14
C LEU A 122 16.18 14.81 29.70
N LYS A 123 16.93 13.73 29.50
CA LYS A 123 18.38 13.63 29.76
C LYS A 123 19.11 13.36 28.44
N GLY A 124 20.26 13.99 28.25
CA GLY A 124 21.06 13.81 27.02
C GLY A 124 20.35 14.41 25.80
N ASP A 125 20.36 13.70 24.68
CA ASP A 125 19.76 14.10 23.40
C ASP A 125 18.24 13.81 23.31
N GLY A 126 17.65 13.25 24.38
CA GLY A 126 16.22 12.96 24.46
C GLY A 126 15.70 11.88 23.52
N LYS A 127 16.58 11.11 22.88
CA LYS A 127 16.17 10.02 21.99
C LYS A 127 15.60 8.86 22.77
N MET A 128 14.41 8.42 22.39
CA MET A 128 13.79 7.17 22.83
C MET A 128 13.86 6.15 21.71
N GLU A 129 14.26 4.94 22.04
CA GLU A 129 14.13 3.80 21.11
C GLU A 129 12.69 3.27 21.13
N LEU A 130 12.21 2.70 20.01
CA LEU A 130 10.87 2.13 19.92
C LEU A 130 10.57 1.13 21.05
N LYS A 131 11.56 0.32 21.42
CA LYS A 131 11.44 -0.69 22.50
C LYS A 131 11.19 -0.11 23.90
N ASP A 132 11.47 1.19 24.09
CA ASP A 132 11.31 1.90 25.36
C ASP A 132 10.01 2.71 25.42
N MET A 133 9.23 2.70 24.34
CA MET A 133 7.94 3.36 24.24
C MET A 133 6.80 2.43 24.66
N PHE A 134 5.69 3.05 25.06
CA PHE A 134 4.44 2.39 25.42
C PHE A 134 3.27 3.12 24.75
N VAL A 135 2.13 2.45 24.64
CA VAL A 135 0.86 3.10 24.34
C VAL A 135 0.11 3.28 25.65
N ASP A 136 -0.33 4.50 25.90
CA ASP A 136 -1.18 4.89 27.01
C ASP A 136 -2.61 5.06 26.49
N ILE A 137 -3.55 4.27 27.05
CA ILE A 137 -4.99 4.32 26.73
C ILE A 137 -5.80 4.96 27.86
N GLY A 138 -5.15 5.62 28.83
CA GLY A 138 -5.79 6.35 29.92
C GLY A 138 -6.34 5.44 31.03
N VAL A 139 -5.73 4.28 31.28
CA VAL A 139 -6.03 3.38 32.40
C VAL A 139 -4.85 3.33 33.38
N PHE A 140 -5.08 2.86 34.61
CA PHE A 140 -4.09 2.94 35.70
C PHE A 140 -3.67 1.59 36.26
N SER A 141 -4.23 0.50 35.71
CA SER A 141 -3.86 -0.85 36.14
C SER A 141 -3.97 -1.86 34.99
N TYR A 142 -3.29 -2.98 35.17
CA TYR A 142 -3.41 -4.15 34.29
C TYR A 142 -4.89 -4.60 34.14
N ASP A 143 -5.61 -4.67 35.26
CA ASP A 143 -6.99 -5.16 35.28
C ASP A 143 -7.92 -4.20 34.51
N GLU A 144 -7.77 -2.89 34.65
CA GLU A 144 -8.52 -1.91 33.88
C GLU A 144 -8.27 -2.04 32.37
N ALA A 145 -7.02 -2.29 31.95
CA ALA A 145 -6.72 -2.52 30.54
C ALA A 145 -7.41 -3.81 30.02
N LYS A 146 -7.39 -4.88 30.84
CA LYS A 146 -8.10 -6.13 30.52
C LYS A 146 -9.62 -5.96 30.46
N GLU A 147 -10.21 -5.20 31.36
CA GLU A 147 -11.65 -4.85 31.35
C GLU A 147 -12.05 -4.07 30.10
N LYS A 148 -11.13 -3.26 29.54
CA LYS A 148 -11.31 -2.59 28.25
C LYS A 148 -11.20 -3.51 27.04
N GLY A 149 -10.91 -4.80 27.25
CA GLY A 149 -10.79 -5.79 26.19
C GLY A 149 -9.43 -5.79 25.47
N ILE A 150 -8.40 -5.20 26.08
CA ILE A 150 -7.04 -5.24 25.52
C ILE A 150 -6.41 -6.62 25.79
N GLU A 151 -5.76 -7.16 24.76
CA GLU A 151 -5.08 -8.44 24.81
C GLU A 151 -3.66 -8.36 24.24
N VAL A 152 -2.81 -9.31 24.59
CA VAL A 152 -1.56 -9.54 23.88
C VAL A 152 -1.91 -9.92 22.43
N GLY A 153 -1.28 -9.26 21.45
CA GLY A 153 -1.62 -9.42 20.03
C GLY A 153 -2.68 -8.44 19.51
N SER A 154 -3.27 -7.58 20.36
CA SER A 154 -4.16 -6.51 19.89
C SER A 154 -3.43 -5.60 18.90
N PRO A 155 -3.95 -5.40 17.67
CA PRO A 155 -3.38 -4.48 16.71
C PRO A 155 -3.53 -3.02 17.16
N ILE A 156 -2.54 -2.20 16.78
CA ILE A 156 -2.48 -0.77 17.07
C ILE A 156 -2.25 -0.06 15.75
N VAL A 157 -3.15 0.85 15.39
CA VAL A 157 -3.10 1.62 14.14
C VAL A 157 -2.96 3.11 14.41
N PRO A 158 -2.34 3.90 13.52
CA PRO A 158 -2.36 5.36 13.58
C PRO A 158 -3.79 5.91 13.61
N ASP A 159 -4.11 6.83 14.53
CA ASP A 159 -5.40 7.54 14.59
C ASP A 159 -5.29 8.84 13.79
N VAL A 160 -5.44 8.72 12.48
CA VAL A 160 -5.35 9.82 11.50
C VAL A 160 -6.56 9.78 10.60
N GLU A 161 -7.15 10.94 10.33
CA GLU A 161 -8.23 11.12 9.37
C GLU A 161 -7.67 11.72 8.07
N CYS A 162 -8.08 11.17 6.93
CA CYS A 162 -7.65 11.63 5.62
C CYS A 162 -8.46 12.86 5.17
N GLU A 163 -7.75 13.91 4.82
CA GLU A 163 -8.29 15.17 4.31
C GLU A 163 -7.91 15.35 2.84
N PHE A 164 -8.83 15.90 2.04
CA PHE A 164 -8.52 16.37 0.69
C PHE A 164 -8.39 17.90 0.69
N LEU A 165 -7.19 18.37 0.43
CA LEU A 165 -6.84 19.79 0.34
C LEU A 165 -7.09 20.27 -1.08
N SER A 166 -8.30 20.72 -1.36
CA SER A 166 -8.78 21.00 -2.73
C SER A 166 -7.96 22.08 -3.46
N GLU A 167 -7.53 23.13 -2.76
CA GLU A 167 -6.70 24.21 -3.35
C GLU A 167 -5.33 23.68 -3.82
N GLN A 168 -4.76 22.71 -3.09
CA GLN A 168 -3.45 22.11 -3.39
C GLN A 168 -3.57 20.88 -4.29
N ASN A 169 -4.77 20.33 -4.46
CA ASN A 169 -5.04 19.04 -5.11
C ASN A 169 -4.23 17.89 -4.49
N LEU A 170 -4.16 17.88 -3.15
CA LEU A 170 -3.42 16.91 -2.35
C LEU A 170 -4.32 16.22 -1.33
N PHE A 171 -4.00 14.98 -1.01
CA PHE A 171 -4.49 14.30 0.19
C PHE A 171 -3.45 14.40 1.30
N LEU A 172 -3.92 14.63 2.52
CA LEU A 172 -3.17 14.50 3.77
C LEU A 172 -3.82 13.39 4.60
N GLY A 173 -3.10 12.33 4.88
CA GLY A 173 -3.66 11.16 5.59
C GLY A 173 -2.60 10.15 5.96
N LYS A 174 -3.04 8.94 6.32
CA LYS A 174 -2.19 7.79 6.61
C LYS A 174 -2.29 6.73 5.50
N ALA A 175 -1.43 5.73 5.57
CA ALA A 175 -1.55 4.48 4.81
C ALA A 175 -1.71 4.66 3.28
N PHE A 176 -1.22 5.77 2.69
CA PHE A 176 -1.20 5.89 1.24
C PHE A 176 -0.35 4.79 0.61
N ASP A 177 0.64 4.33 1.31
CA ASP A 177 1.38 3.10 1.13
C ASP A 177 0.60 1.95 1.79
N ASP A 178 -0.11 1.03 1.03
CA ASP A 178 -0.35 1.22 -0.41
C ASP A 178 -1.86 1.24 -0.73
N ARG A 179 -2.65 1.94 0.10
CA ARG A 179 -4.09 2.12 -0.14
C ARG A 179 -4.36 2.90 -1.43
N ILE A 180 -3.35 3.67 -1.90
CA ILE A 180 -3.46 4.40 -3.16
C ILE A 180 -3.40 3.44 -4.36
N GLY A 181 -2.55 2.42 -4.32
CA GLY A 181 -2.52 1.35 -5.30
C GLY A 181 -3.81 0.52 -5.28
N CYS A 182 -4.32 0.22 -4.08
CA CYS A 182 -5.63 -0.45 -3.92
C CYS A 182 -6.76 0.33 -4.59
N ALA A 183 -6.79 1.66 -4.42
CA ALA A 183 -7.77 2.53 -5.07
C ALA A 183 -7.64 2.50 -6.60
N ILE A 184 -6.40 2.54 -7.12
CA ILE A 184 -6.13 2.48 -8.56
C ILE A 184 -6.63 1.17 -9.15
N ILE A 185 -6.32 0.01 -8.53
CA ILE A 185 -6.80 -1.29 -9.01
C ILE A 185 -8.33 -1.30 -9.06
N THR A 186 -8.97 -0.86 -7.98
CA THR A 186 -10.44 -0.82 -7.90
C THR A 186 -11.04 0.02 -9.03
N GLU A 187 -10.50 1.21 -9.30
CA GLU A 187 -11.00 2.08 -10.36
C GLU A 187 -10.66 1.56 -11.76
N VAL A 188 -9.44 1.03 -11.98
CA VAL A 188 -9.08 0.41 -13.27
C VAL A 188 -10.07 -0.70 -13.60
N MET A 189 -10.33 -1.61 -12.66
CA MET A 189 -11.24 -2.71 -12.88
C MET A 189 -12.66 -2.22 -13.17
N LYS A 190 -13.16 -1.19 -12.49
CA LYS A 190 -14.45 -0.56 -12.81
C LYS A 190 -14.47 0.01 -14.23
N ASP A 191 -13.44 0.75 -14.61
CA ASP A 191 -13.36 1.46 -15.89
C ASP A 191 -13.28 0.50 -17.08
N ILE A 192 -12.51 -0.61 -16.96
CA ILE A 192 -12.33 -1.56 -18.06
C ILE A 192 -13.48 -2.57 -18.22
N LYS A 193 -14.44 -2.61 -17.30
CA LYS A 193 -15.55 -3.59 -17.29
C LYS A 193 -16.19 -3.79 -18.64
N ASN A 194 -16.52 -2.69 -19.34
CA ASN A 194 -17.20 -2.74 -20.62
C ASN A 194 -16.25 -2.92 -21.81
N ASP A 195 -14.96 -2.82 -21.59
CA ASP A 195 -13.91 -2.96 -22.60
C ASP A 195 -13.17 -4.31 -22.56
N LEU A 196 -13.47 -5.19 -21.57
CA LEU A 196 -12.73 -6.46 -21.37
C LEU A 196 -12.65 -7.33 -22.63
N ASP A 197 -13.74 -7.43 -23.38
CA ASP A 197 -13.78 -8.23 -24.62
C ASP A 197 -12.89 -7.64 -25.74
N ASN A 198 -12.68 -6.30 -25.71
CA ASN A 198 -11.89 -5.56 -26.66
C ASN A 198 -10.39 -5.55 -26.32
N LEU A 199 -10.00 -5.89 -25.09
CA LEU A 199 -8.60 -6.00 -24.71
C LEU A 199 -7.99 -7.27 -25.30
N GLU A 200 -6.73 -7.21 -25.73
CA GLU A 200 -5.94 -8.38 -26.19
C GLU A 200 -5.32 -9.17 -25.02
N VAL A 201 -5.63 -8.79 -23.78
CA VAL A 201 -5.19 -9.42 -22.54
C VAL A 201 -6.37 -9.65 -21.61
N GLU A 202 -6.26 -10.63 -20.72
CA GLU A 202 -7.13 -10.80 -19.55
C GLU A 202 -6.52 -10.07 -18.37
N VAL A 203 -7.35 -9.65 -17.40
CA VAL A 203 -6.91 -8.83 -16.26
C VAL A 203 -7.46 -9.41 -14.97
N THR A 204 -6.59 -9.62 -13.99
CA THR A 204 -6.93 -9.94 -12.60
C THR A 204 -6.36 -8.86 -11.68
N GLY A 205 -7.21 -8.28 -10.83
CA GLY A 205 -6.78 -7.41 -9.73
C GLY A 205 -6.47 -8.22 -8.48
N VAL A 206 -5.39 -7.90 -7.79
CA VAL A 206 -4.98 -8.54 -6.54
C VAL A 206 -4.67 -7.48 -5.50
N LEU A 207 -5.29 -7.57 -4.33
CA LEU A 207 -4.95 -6.81 -3.14
C LEU A 207 -4.28 -7.80 -2.19
N SER A 208 -2.96 -7.73 -2.07
CA SER A 208 -2.22 -8.68 -1.24
C SER A 208 -2.12 -8.20 0.21
N SER A 209 -1.89 -9.13 1.11
CA SER A 209 -1.70 -8.88 2.53
C SER A 209 -0.23 -8.98 2.93
N GLN A 210 0.12 -8.44 4.10
CA GLN A 210 1.41 -8.65 4.77
C GLN A 210 2.63 -8.32 3.91
N GLU A 211 2.54 -7.27 3.08
CA GLU A 211 3.68 -6.73 2.34
C GLU A 211 4.74 -6.20 3.32
N GLU A 212 4.32 -5.36 4.26
CA GLU A 212 5.13 -4.60 5.22
C GLU A 212 5.97 -5.47 6.17
N VAL A 213 5.65 -6.75 6.26
CA VAL A 213 6.34 -7.73 7.11
C VAL A 213 7.06 -8.82 6.30
N GLY A 214 7.32 -8.57 5.03
CA GLY A 214 8.17 -9.42 4.20
C GLY A 214 7.55 -9.95 2.92
N LEU A 215 6.67 -9.19 2.26
CA LEU A 215 6.12 -9.47 0.90
C LEU A 215 5.38 -10.83 0.84
N ARG A 216 4.67 -11.19 1.94
CA ARG A 216 4.21 -12.58 2.14
C ARG A 216 3.02 -12.93 1.27
N GLY A 217 2.03 -12.03 1.18
CA GLY A 217 0.82 -12.23 0.39
C GLY A 217 1.13 -12.38 -1.10
N ALA A 218 2.12 -11.64 -1.60
CA ALA A 218 2.54 -11.67 -3.00
C ALA A 218 3.03 -13.04 -3.47
N ILE A 219 3.70 -13.81 -2.60
CA ILE A 219 4.14 -15.18 -2.91
C ILE A 219 2.93 -16.08 -3.18
N VAL A 220 1.94 -16.02 -2.30
CA VAL A 220 0.74 -16.86 -2.42
C VAL A 220 -0.13 -16.43 -3.60
N SER A 221 -0.30 -15.12 -3.77
CA SER A 221 -1.16 -14.58 -4.83
C SER A 221 -0.59 -14.83 -6.22
N SER A 222 0.72 -14.65 -6.42
CA SER A 222 1.35 -14.92 -7.72
C SER A 222 1.32 -16.41 -8.12
N GLN A 223 1.44 -17.31 -7.15
CA GLN A 223 1.28 -18.74 -7.39
C GLN A 223 -0.17 -19.09 -7.77
N LYS A 224 -1.16 -18.52 -7.08
CA LYS A 224 -2.58 -18.75 -7.37
C LYS A 224 -2.98 -18.16 -8.72
N VAL A 225 -2.60 -16.92 -8.99
CA VAL A 225 -2.93 -16.22 -10.25
C VAL A 225 -2.10 -16.75 -11.41
N CYS A 226 -0.82 -17.07 -11.22
CA CYS A 226 0.09 -17.55 -12.27
C CYS A 226 0.05 -16.65 -13.54
N PRO A 227 0.30 -15.32 -13.43
CA PRO A 227 0.15 -14.39 -14.55
C PRO A 227 1.26 -14.49 -15.59
N ASP A 228 1.01 -14.00 -16.80
CA ASP A 228 2.01 -13.85 -17.86
C ASP A 228 2.79 -12.52 -17.74
N LEU A 229 2.21 -11.54 -17.06
CA LEU A 229 2.78 -10.20 -16.81
C LEU A 229 2.22 -9.65 -15.49
N ALA A 230 3.02 -8.88 -14.75
CA ALA A 230 2.56 -8.20 -13.56
C ALA A 230 2.89 -6.71 -13.56
N ILE A 231 1.93 -5.89 -13.13
CA ILE A 231 2.09 -4.48 -12.83
C ILE A 231 1.77 -4.30 -11.35
N VAL A 232 2.80 -4.01 -10.56
CA VAL A 232 2.69 -3.73 -9.14
C VAL A 232 2.49 -2.23 -8.98
N LEU A 233 1.41 -1.85 -8.34
CA LEU A 233 1.14 -0.47 -7.97
C LEU A 233 1.70 -0.21 -6.57
N GLU A 234 2.14 1.00 -6.30
CA GLU A 234 2.85 1.34 -5.07
C GLU A 234 2.73 2.82 -4.72
N ALA A 235 3.02 3.15 -3.47
CA ALA A 235 3.13 4.53 -3.01
C ALA A 235 4.57 4.86 -2.56
N PRO A 236 5.54 4.87 -3.48
CA PRO A 236 6.96 4.99 -3.14
C PRO A 236 7.29 6.33 -2.49
N PRO A 237 8.26 6.34 -1.54
CA PRO A 237 8.69 7.57 -0.88
C PRO A 237 9.14 8.64 -1.87
N ALA A 238 8.57 9.84 -1.77
CA ALA A 238 9.04 11.03 -2.46
C ALA A 238 10.29 11.60 -1.76
N ASP A 239 11.22 12.15 -2.54
CA ASP A 239 12.49 12.72 -2.06
C ASP A 239 12.66 14.21 -2.39
N ASP A 240 11.63 14.84 -2.90
CA ASP A 240 11.63 16.23 -3.38
C ASP A 240 11.67 17.29 -2.28
N THR A 241 11.54 16.88 -1.01
CA THR A 241 11.65 17.79 0.15
C THR A 241 13.08 17.91 0.69
N PHE A 242 13.96 16.98 0.37
CA PHE A 242 15.34 16.94 0.89
C PHE A 242 16.42 16.74 -0.18
N ARG A 243 16.06 16.37 -1.41
CA ARG A 243 16.96 16.32 -2.55
C ARG A 243 16.76 17.54 -3.45
N ASN A 244 17.83 17.97 -4.11
CA ASN A 244 17.71 19.04 -5.11
C ASN A 244 17.03 18.51 -6.40
N LYS A 245 16.59 19.46 -7.26
CA LYS A 245 15.82 19.13 -8.48
C LYS A 245 16.52 18.22 -9.49
N PHE A 246 17.85 18.09 -9.42
CA PHE A 246 18.61 17.25 -10.35
C PHE A 246 18.84 15.83 -9.81
N SER A 247 18.78 15.64 -8.50
CA SER A 247 18.97 14.36 -7.84
C SER A 247 17.67 13.73 -7.31
N SER A 248 16.58 14.49 -7.24
CA SER A 248 15.27 13.97 -6.88
C SER A 248 14.76 13.02 -7.97
N GLN A 249 14.37 11.83 -7.57
CA GLN A 249 13.84 10.79 -8.43
C GLN A 249 12.32 10.52 -8.20
N GLY A 250 11.75 11.15 -7.19
CA GLY A 250 10.34 11.03 -6.86
C GLY A 250 9.81 12.29 -6.21
N GLY A 251 8.95 13.03 -6.88
CA GLY A 251 8.32 14.24 -6.34
C GLY A 251 6.86 14.33 -6.69
N LEU A 252 6.08 15.03 -5.85
CA LEU A 252 4.67 15.24 -6.06
C LEU A 252 4.42 16.10 -7.31
N LYS A 253 3.29 15.86 -7.98
CA LYS A 253 2.82 16.55 -9.20
C LYS A 253 3.72 16.39 -10.43
N LYS A 254 4.54 15.34 -10.42
CA LYS A 254 5.43 15.02 -11.55
C LYS A 254 5.02 13.78 -12.32
N GLY A 255 3.88 13.19 -11.98
CA GLY A 255 3.33 12.00 -12.64
C GLY A 255 3.86 10.69 -12.07
N VAL A 256 3.60 9.63 -12.82
CA VAL A 256 3.87 8.24 -12.42
C VAL A 256 5.35 8.01 -12.15
N GLN A 257 5.69 7.36 -11.04
CA GLN A 257 7.04 6.89 -10.80
C GLN A 257 7.23 5.49 -11.40
N ILE A 258 8.12 5.36 -12.38
CA ILE A 258 8.51 4.09 -13.00
C ILE A 258 9.80 3.61 -12.33
N ARG A 259 9.77 2.44 -11.69
CA ARG A 259 10.92 1.88 -10.98
C ARG A 259 11.76 0.99 -11.90
N HIS A 260 13.06 1.28 -12.00
CA HIS A 260 14.02 0.46 -12.75
C HIS A 260 14.61 -0.66 -11.91
N ILE A 261 14.91 -0.36 -10.64
CA ILE A 261 15.54 -1.29 -9.70
C ILE A 261 15.23 -0.90 -8.28
N ASP A 262 15.11 -1.89 -7.42
CA ASP A 262 15.28 -1.82 -5.97
C ASP A 262 16.08 -3.05 -5.48
N PRO A 263 16.38 -3.18 -4.17
CA PRO A 263 17.15 -4.30 -3.65
C PRO A 263 16.59 -5.69 -3.94
N THR A 264 15.31 -5.78 -4.28
CA THR A 264 14.59 -7.05 -4.47
C THR A 264 14.33 -7.40 -5.94
N MET A 265 14.40 -6.41 -6.86
CA MET A 265 14.03 -6.59 -8.25
C MET A 265 14.79 -5.65 -9.18
N ILE A 266 15.15 -6.14 -10.37
CA ILE A 266 15.45 -5.32 -11.55
C ILE A 266 14.31 -5.49 -12.54
N ALA A 267 13.62 -4.39 -12.88
CA ALA A 267 12.52 -4.41 -13.83
C ALA A 267 13.01 -4.81 -15.23
N ASN A 268 12.19 -5.57 -15.97
CA ASN A 268 12.51 -5.95 -17.34
C ASN A 268 12.70 -4.69 -18.22
N PRO A 269 13.91 -4.47 -18.82
CA PRO A 269 14.19 -3.22 -19.54
C PRO A 269 13.32 -3.00 -20.78
N LYS A 270 12.88 -4.08 -21.45
CA LYS A 270 11.99 -3.98 -22.61
C LYS A 270 10.58 -3.58 -22.17
N PHE A 271 10.12 -4.10 -21.03
CA PHE A 271 8.83 -3.72 -20.46
C PHE A 271 8.85 -2.25 -20.00
N VAL A 272 9.90 -1.82 -19.29
CA VAL A 272 10.07 -0.40 -18.92
C VAL A 272 10.07 0.50 -20.15
N LYS A 273 10.79 0.11 -21.22
CA LYS A 273 10.79 0.85 -22.48
C LYS A 273 9.39 0.97 -23.07
N PHE A 274 8.64 -0.13 -23.13
CA PHE A 274 7.26 -0.15 -23.62
C PHE A 274 6.37 0.81 -22.82
N ILE A 275 6.45 0.79 -21.48
CA ILE A 275 5.70 1.69 -20.61
C ILE A 275 6.00 3.17 -20.94
N LYS A 276 7.29 3.50 -21.09
CA LYS A 276 7.71 4.88 -21.44
C LYS A 276 7.21 5.29 -22.83
N ASP A 277 7.20 4.38 -23.79
CA ASP A 277 6.69 4.64 -25.14
C ASP A 277 5.16 4.89 -25.11
N VAL A 278 4.42 4.10 -24.32
CA VAL A 278 2.98 4.32 -24.10
C VAL A 278 2.74 5.66 -23.38
N ALA A 279 3.47 5.95 -22.30
CA ALA A 279 3.34 7.24 -21.59
C ALA A 279 3.56 8.43 -22.53
N LYS A 280 4.59 8.37 -23.39
CA LYS A 280 4.83 9.40 -24.42
C LYS A 280 3.73 9.48 -25.45
N LYS A 281 3.24 8.34 -25.97
CA LYS A 281 2.16 8.26 -26.94
C LYS A 281 0.90 8.99 -26.46
N TYR A 282 0.58 8.84 -25.17
CA TYR A 282 -0.62 9.43 -24.56
C TYR A 282 -0.37 10.73 -23.77
N ASN A 283 0.86 11.28 -23.86
CA ASN A 283 1.27 12.50 -23.14
C ASN A 283 1.04 12.43 -21.62
N ILE A 284 1.30 11.26 -21.02
CA ILE A 284 1.20 11.04 -19.58
C ILE A 284 2.53 11.38 -18.93
N LYS A 285 2.50 12.21 -17.89
CA LYS A 285 3.71 12.57 -17.14
C LYS A 285 4.24 11.39 -16.36
N TYR A 286 5.56 11.20 -16.36
CA TYR A 286 6.22 10.19 -15.57
C TYR A 286 7.60 10.65 -15.09
N GLN A 287 8.11 9.99 -14.08
CA GLN A 287 9.45 10.13 -13.54
C GLN A 287 10.06 8.73 -13.37
N GLU A 288 11.37 8.65 -13.36
CA GLU A 288 12.11 7.39 -13.33
C GLU A 288 12.92 7.28 -12.05
N THR A 289 12.99 6.09 -11.45
CA THR A 289 13.66 5.88 -10.17
C THR A 289 14.53 4.63 -10.15
N VAL A 290 15.66 4.77 -9.47
CA VAL A 290 16.64 3.72 -9.12
C VAL A 290 16.80 3.77 -7.61
N ARG A 291 16.40 2.70 -6.88
CA ARG A 291 16.32 2.67 -5.42
C ARG A 291 17.40 1.78 -4.81
N GLU A 292 18.08 2.30 -3.79
CA GLU A 292 19.08 1.56 -3.00
C GLU A 292 18.46 0.82 -1.81
N SER A 293 17.24 1.18 -1.42
CA SER A 293 16.53 0.65 -0.26
C SER A 293 15.01 0.59 -0.50
N GLY A 294 14.32 -0.27 0.28
CA GLY A 294 12.91 -0.55 0.14
C GLY A 294 12.64 -1.53 -1.01
N GLY A 295 12.09 -2.68 -0.71
CA GLY A 295 11.59 -3.65 -1.69
C GLY A 295 10.12 -3.42 -1.94
N THR A 296 9.51 -4.24 -2.80
CA THR A 296 8.08 -4.31 -3.06
C THR A 296 7.66 -5.73 -3.38
N ASN A 297 6.38 -5.99 -3.44
CA ASN A 297 5.82 -7.27 -3.86
C ASN A 297 6.34 -7.75 -5.22
N ALA A 298 6.73 -6.85 -6.11
CA ALA A 298 7.39 -7.17 -7.38
C ALA A 298 8.63 -8.06 -7.21
N GLY A 299 9.36 -7.89 -6.08
CA GLY A 299 10.52 -8.70 -5.74
C GLY A 299 10.22 -10.18 -5.50
N LYS A 300 8.98 -10.54 -5.19
CA LYS A 300 8.53 -11.93 -5.08
C LYS A 300 7.87 -12.41 -6.36
N ILE A 301 6.97 -11.59 -6.90
CA ILE A 301 6.19 -11.93 -8.10
C ILE A 301 7.09 -12.28 -9.29
N HIS A 302 8.14 -11.48 -9.56
CA HIS A 302 9.00 -11.71 -10.72
C HIS A 302 9.81 -13.00 -10.68
N LEU A 303 9.96 -13.62 -9.50
CA LEU A 303 10.68 -14.89 -9.31
C LEU A 303 9.78 -16.12 -9.44
N GLU A 304 8.47 -15.94 -9.47
CA GLU A 304 7.53 -17.06 -9.52
C GLU A 304 7.45 -17.69 -10.92
N ASN A 305 6.96 -18.93 -10.97
CA ASN A 305 6.88 -19.76 -12.17
C ASN A 305 8.24 -19.90 -12.87
N LEU A 306 8.35 -19.44 -14.11
CA LEU A 306 9.59 -19.40 -14.91
C LEU A 306 10.15 -17.98 -15.05
N GLY A 307 9.77 -17.09 -14.15
CA GLY A 307 10.04 -15.66 -14.21
C GLY A 307 8.87 -14.90 -14.87
N ILE A 308 8.31 -13.93 -14.14
CA ILE A 308 7.19 -13.11 -14.61
C ILE A 308 7.73 -11.71 -14.91
N PRO A 309 7.63 -11.22 -16.17
CA PRO A 309 7.96 -9.82 -16.46
C PRO A 309 7.13 -8.89 -15.56
N THR A 310 7.81 -8.16 -14.70
CA THR A 310 7.17 -7.34 -13.65
C THR A 310 7.75 -5.93 -13.66
N VAL A 311 6.89 -4.95 -13.36
CA VAL A 311 7.25 -3.55 -13.18
C VAL A 311 6.52 -2.97 -11.97
N VAL A 312 7.13 -1.97 -11.35
CA VAL A 312 6.49 -1.15 -10.30
C VAL A 312 6.15 0.22 -10.89
N LEU A 313 4.88 0.61 -10.78
CA LEU A 313 4.36 1.93 -11.10
C LEU A 313 3.84 2.57 -9.82
N GLY A 314 4.36 3.75 -9.47
CA GLY A 314 4.06 4.34 -8.17
C GLY A 314 3.44 5.73 -8.22
N VAL A 315 2.63 6.03 -7.20
CA VAL A 315 2.18 7.37 -6.86
C VAL A 315 3.11 7.92 -5.78
N PRO A 316 3.97 8.91 -6.07
CA PRO A 316 4.93 9.42 -5.10
C PRO A 316 4.24 9.91 -3.82
N THR A 317 4.73 9.43 -2.68
CA THR A 317 4.17 9.75 -1.35
C THR A 317 5.22 10.39 -0.48
N ARG A 318 4.97 11.62 0.01
CA ARG A 318 5.82 12.24 1.03
C ARG A 318 5.54 11.64 2.38
N TYR A 319 6.61 11.41 3.16
CA TYR A 319 6.54 10.92 4.54
C TYR A 319 5.89 9.52 4.66
N ALA A 320 6.09 8.64 3.67
CA ALA A 320 5.71 7.23 3.77
C ALA A 320 6.29 6.61 5.07
N HIS A 321 5.62 5.60 5.64
CA HIS A 321 5.96 4.98 6.93
C HIS A 321 5.98 5.98 8.11
N SER A 322 5.05 6.94 8.09
CA SER A 322 4.78 7.83 9.22
C SER A 322 3.27 7.95 9.45
N HIS A 323 2.87 8.64 10.51
CA HIS A 323 1.44 8.85 10.81
C HIS A 323 0.73 9.69 9.73
N HIS A 324 1.45 10.58 9.04
CA HIS A 324 0.87 11.49 8.05
C HIS A 324 1.74 11.55 6.80
N GLY A 325 1.11 11.42 5.65
CA GLY A 325 1.74 11.57 4.35
C GLY A 325 0.96 12.50 3.45
N PHE A 326 1.58 12.88 2.33
CA PHE A 326 0.92 13.60 1.25
C PHE A 326 1.01 12.81 -0.05
N VAL A 327 -0.10 12.72 -0.77
CA VAL A 327 -0.14 12.29 -2.18
C VAL A 327 -0.88 13.30 -3.04
N SER A 328 -0.53 13.35 -4.32
CA SER A 328 -1.16 14.23 -5.29
C SER A 328 -2.25 13.49 -6.07
N LEU A 329 -3.43 14.10 -6.20
CA LEU A 329 -4.49 13.58 -7.07
C LEU A 329 -4.04 13.57 -8.54
N ASP A 330 -3.23 14.55 -8.98
CA ASP A 330 -2.69 14.60 -10.34
C ASP A 330 -1.79 13.38 -10.66
N ASP A 331 -0.97 12.94 -9.68
CA ASP A 331 -0.10 11.77 -9.84
C ASP A 331 -0.90 10.47 -9.81
N TYR A 332 -1.92 10.40 -8.95
CA TYR A 332 -2.89 9.30 -8.94
C TYR A 332 -3.58 9.14 -10.29
N GLU A 333 -4.15 10.23 -10.83
CA GLU A 333 -4.84 10.22 -12.12
C GLU A 333 -3.90 9.86 -13.28
N SER A 334 -2.66 10.34 -13.23
CA SER A 334 -1.63 9.97 -14.20
C SER A 334 -1.33 8.47 -14.17
N THR A 335 -1.25 7.87 -12.95
CA THR A 335 -0.99 6.44 -12.77
C THR A 335 -2.17 5.60 -13.23
N LEU A 336 -3.39 5.96 -12.82
CA LEU A 336 -4.63 5.32 -13.26
C LEU A 336 -4.74 5.30 -14.79
N GLU A 337 -4.51 6.44 -15.43
CA GLU A 337 -4.60 6.57 -16.89
C GLU A 337 -3.50 5.76 -17.58
N LEU A 338 -2.27 5.78 -17.07
CA LEU A 338 -1.18 4.98 -17.64
C LEU A 338 -1.50 3.48 -17.61
N VAL A 339 -1.98 2.96 -16.48
CA VAL A 339 -2.35 1.54 -16.36
C VAL A 339 -3.42 1.17 -17.39
N LYS A 340 -4.47 1.98 -17.53
CA LYS A 340 -5.54 1.75 -18.52
C LYS A 340 -5.00 1.75 -19.95
N LYS A 341 -4.08 2.66 -20.29
CA LYS A 341 -3.44 2.70 -21.62
C LYS A 341 -2.54 1.51 -21.86
N LEU A 342 -1.80 1.07 -20.85
CA LEU A 342 -0.97 -0.15 -20.95
C LEU A 342 -1.84 -1.36 -21.27
N LEU A 343 -2.95 -1.57 -20.56
CA LEU A 343 -3.87 -2.67 -20.82
C LEU A 343 -4.44 -2.66 -22.25
N LYS A 344 -4.69 -1.48 -22.84
CA LYS A 344 -5.16 -1.33 -24.22
C LYS A 344 -4.09 -1.58 -25.28
N GLU A 345 -2.82 -1.37 -24.96
CA GLU A 345 -1.71 -1.52 -25.91
C GLU A 345 -1.04 -2.89 -25.81
N LEU A 346 -1.23 -3.62 -24.69
CA LEU A 346 -0.66 -4.95 -24.47
C LEU A 346 -1.35 -6.01 -25.34
N ASN A 347 -0.55 -6.91 -25.87
CA ASN A 347 -1.01 -8.11 -26.58
C ASN A 347 0.02 -9.24 -26.42
N GLU A 348 -0.35 -10.45 -26.87
CA GLU A 348 0.49 -11.64 -26.73
C GLU A 348 1.88 -11.47 -27.36
N ASN A 349 1.97 -10.85 -28.55
CA ASN A 349 3.27 -10.65 -29.23
C ASN A 349 4.19 -9.70 -28.45
N ILE A 350 3.63 -8.66 -27.85
CA ILE A 350 4.39 -7.71 -27.01
C ILE A 350 4.88 -8.41 -25.75
N ILE A 351 4.01 -9.13 -25.04
CA ILE A 351 4.35 -9.81 -23.78
C ILE A 351 5.43 -10.87 -23.99
N LYS A 352 5.35 -11.67 -25.08
CA LYS A 352 6.38 -12.67 -25.43
C LYS A 352 7.77 -12.08 -25.70
N ASN A 353 7.87 -10.79 -25.95
CA ASN A 353 9.14 -10.10 -26.19
C ASN A 353 9.79 -9.54 -24.91
N PHE A 354 9.11 -9.57 -23.79
CA PHE A 354 9.65 -9.16 -22.50
C PHE A 354 10.40 -10.32 -21.84
#